data_d268952478dbdf4a37d5026971ee895e
#
_entry.id   d268952478dbdf4a37d5026971ee895e
#
_cell.length_a   1.000
_cell.length_b   1.000
_cell.length_c   1.000
_cell.angle_alpha   90.00
_cell.angle_beta   90.00
_cell.angle_gamma   90.00
#
_symmetry.space_group_name_H-M   'P 1'
#
loop_
_entity.id
_entity.type
_entity.pdbx_description
1 polymer ?
#
loop_
_entity_poly.entity_id
_entity_poly.type
_entity_poly.pdbx_seq_one_letter_code
_entity_poly.pdbx_strand_id
1 'polypeptide(L)'
;MVGPCRLAYGITVAAGTIVRKDELRENRLIFGGAPKNGNIAYSPGEYSNVRRIFDHNVNYIANLVALYQWYRHVRTCFIGDEFPEELCQGLMDTLALALAERLKRLEEFIQKASVNLSSQEKQSAYVQKIVDRWPEIRERMEQFRRGARDNPQKDAFISIIEKIPATEKSDYITAIRNLSKNDKQTGTTWLQGVVDQVNGEINGIVDK
;
A
#
# COMPACT_ATOMS: atom_id res chain seq x y z
N MET A 1 -11.47 -26.47 -5.77
CA MET A 1 -11.16 -27.91 -5.79
C MET A 1 -11.82 -28.52 -7.00
N VAL A 2 -11.20 -29.49 -7.63
CA VAL A 2 -11.76 -30.22 -8.79
C VAL A 2 -11.82 -31.69 -8.43
N GLY A 3 -13.03 -32.24 -8.36
CA GLY A 3 -13.34 -33.61 -7.89
C GLY A 3 -13.39 -33.74 -6.36
N PRO A 4 -13.77 -34.89 -5.85
CA PRO A 4 -13.75 -35.16 -4.43
C PRO A 4 -12.30 -35.31 -3.94
N CYS A 5 -11.81 -34.32 -3.16
CA CYS A 5 -10.49 -34.35 -2.53
C CYS A 5 -10.65 -34.26 -1.01
N ARG A 6 -9.89 -35.09 -0.28
CA ARG A 6 -9.83 -35.04 1.17
C ARG A 6 -8.66 -34.16 1.60
N LEU A 7 -8.93 -33.20 2.45
CA LEU A 7 -7.93 -32.30 3.00
C LEU A 7 -7.90 -32.48 4.53
N ALA A 8 -6.73 -32.70 5.09
CA ALA A 8 -6.55 -32.78 6.53
C ALA A 8 -6.77 -31.42 7.22
N TYR A 9 -6.81 -31.41 8.54
CA TYR A 9 -6.99 -30.21 9.32
C TYR A 9 -5.81 -29.22 9.15
N GLY A 10 -6.09 -27.93 9.21
CA GLY A 10 -5.07 -26.89 9.09
C GLY A 10 -4.50 -26.68 7.69
N ILE A 11 -5.10 -27.27 6.65
CA ILE A 11 -4.68 -27.01 5.27
C ILE A 11 -5.15 -25.64 4.82
N THR A 12 -4.20 -24.85 4.31
CA THR A 12 -4.44 -23.58 3.63
C THR A 12 -4.18 -23.74 2.14
N VAL A 13 -5.11 -23.31 1.31
CA VAL A 13 -4.98 -23.32 -0.15
C VAL A 13 -4.85 -21.89 -0.62
N ALA A 14 -3.74 -21.56 -1.28
CA ALA A 14 -3.52 -20.22 -1.83
C ALA A 14 -4.52 -19.91 -2.96
N ALA A 15 -4.88 -18.65 -3.10
CA ALA A 15 -5.79 -18.19 -4.14
C ALA A 15 -5.33 -18.63 -5.54
N GLY A 16 -6.28 -19.01 -6.39
CA GLY A 16 -5.98 -19.49 -7.76
C GLY A 16 -5.45 -20.93 -7.84
N THR A 17 -5.24 -21.61 -6.70
CA THR A 17 -4.72 -22.98 -6.69
C THR A 17 -5.81 -23.98 -7.00
N ILE A 18 -5.53 -24.91 -7.92
CA ILE A 18 -6.43 -26.04 -8.23
C ILE A 18 -5.93 -27.29 -7.49
N VAL A 19 -6.69 -27.74 -6.51
CA VAL A 19 -6.41 -29.00 -5.80
C VAL A 19 -7.17 -30.14 -6.45
N ARG A 20 -6.43 -31.19 -6.84
CA ARG A 20 -6.96 -32.38 -7.54
C ARG A 20 -6.63 -33.71 -6.85
N LYS A 21 -5.85 -33.67 -5.76
CA LYS A 21 -5.40 -34.86 -5.02
C LYS A 21 -5.67 -34.67 -3.55
N ASP A 22 -5.81 -35.76 -2.83
CA ASP A 22 -5.89 -35.78 -1.38
C ASP A 22 -4.59 -35.23 -0.78
N GLU A 23 -4.72 -34.44 0.28
CA GLU A 23 -3.62 -34.05 1.17
C GLU A 23 -4.02 -34.41 2.61
N LEU A 24 -3.42 -35.46 3.11
CA LEU A 24 -3.77 -36.04 4.42
C LEU A 24 -2.77 -35.64 5.52
N ARG A 25 -1.73 -34.87 5.19
CA ARG A 25 -0.82 -34.26 6.18
C ARG A 25 -1.43 -32.96 6.67
N GLU A 26 -1.47 -32.77 7.95
CA GLU A 26 -2.00 -31.56 8.58
C GLU A 26 -1.06 -30.35 8.39
N ASN A 27 -1.63 -29.14 8.56
CA ASN A 27 -0.89 -27.88 8.60
C ASN A 27 0.01 -27.68 7.36
N ARG A 28 -0.58 -27.77 6.18
CA ARG A 28 0.12 -27.55 4.89
C ARG A 28 -0.40 -26.31 4.17
N LEU A 29 0.48 -25.60 3.51
CA LEU A 29 0.14 -24.58 2.52
C LEU A 29 0.33 -25.19 1.12
N ILE A 30 -0.79 -25.26 0.37
CA ILE A 30 -0.81 -25.72 -1.01
C ILE A 30 -0.93 -24.50 -1.90
N PHE A 31 -0.01 -24.35 -2.85
CA PHE A 31 -0.05 -23.29 -3.82
C PHE A 31 0.28 -23.84 -5.22
N GLY A 32 -0.42 -23.34 -6.22
CA GLY A 32 -0.25 -23.74 -7.60
C GLY A 32 -0.58 -22.61 -8.55
N GLY A 33 0.13 -22.57 -9.66
CA GLY A 33 0.06 -21.55 -10.68
C GLY A 33 1.46 -21.19 -11.18
N ALA A 34 1.54 -20.45 -12.28
CA ALA A 34 2.83 -19.97 -12.76
C ALA A 34 3.41 -18.93 -11.75
N PRO A 35 4.69 -18.92 -11.45
CA PRO A 35 5.72 -19.81 -11.97
C PRO A 35 6.02 -21.06 -11.10
N LYS A 36 5.40 -21.23 -9.93
CA LYS A 36 5.75 -22.33 -9.01
C LYS A 36 4.53 -22.99 -8.38
N ASN A 37 4.60 -24.31 -8.29
CA ASN A 37 3.68 -25.13 -7.49
C ASN A 37 4.41 -25.60 -6.23
N GLY A 38 3.71 -25.77 -5.12
CA GLY A 38 4.30 -26.27 -3.91
C GLY A 38 3.28 -26.75 -2.88
N ASN A 39 3.81 -27.53 -1.96
CA ASN A 39 3.11 -28.03 -0.79
C ASN A 39 4.11 -28.07 0.37
N ILE A 40 4.03 -27.11 1.27
CA ILE A 40 5.00 -26.90 2.36
C ILE A 40 4.32 -26.96 3.71
N ALA A 41 5.09 -27.23 4.77
CA ALA A 41 4.61 -27.07 6.14
C ALA A 41 4.21 -25.62 6.37
N TYR A 42 3.12 -25.39 7.08
CA TYR A 42 2.60 -24.06 7.32
C TYR A 42 2.03 -23.93 8.73
N SER A 43 2.51 -22.94 9.45
CA SER A 43 1.97 -22.54 10.74
C SER A 43 1.28 -21.19 10.61
N PRO A 44 -0.03 -21.09 10.83
CA PRO A 44 -0.72 -19.81 10.81
C PRO A 44 -0.11 -18.83 11.82
N GLY A 45 0.24 -17.62 11.34
CA GLY A 45 0.85 -16.59 12.19
C GLY A 45 2.38 -16.59 12.21
N GLU A 46 3.05 -17.62 11.67
CA GLU A 46 4.48 -17.57 11.40
C GLU A 46 4.77 -16.89 10.06
N TYR A 47 5.62 -15.89 10.08
CA TYR A 47 5.98 -15.11 8.90
C TYR A 47 7.43 -15.36 8.53
N SER A 48 7.68 -15.91 7.34
CA SER A 48 9.04 -16.24 6.86
C SER A 48 9.87 -15.01 6.45
N ASN A 49 9.23 -13.86 6.22
CA ASN A 49 9.94 -12.64 5.80
C ASN A 49 9.19 -11.39 6.26
N VAL A 50 9.32 -11.08 7.56
CA VAL A 50 8.66 -9.93 8.18
C VAL A 50 9.11 -8.62 7.54
N ARG A 51 10.40 -8.46 7.23
CA ARG A 51 10.94 -7.25 6.60
C ARG A 51 10.23 -6.96 5.28
N ARG A 52 10.16 -7.93 4.39
CA ARG A 52 9.50 -7.76 3.09
C ARG A 52 8.02 -7.40 3.23
N ILE A 53 7.31 -8.04 4.18
CA ILE A 53 5.89 -7.75 4.43
C ILE A 53 5.74 -6.31 4.95
N PHE A 54 6.58 -5.89 5.88
CA PHE A 54 6.60 -4.53 6.41
C PHE A 54 6.85 -3.51 5.30
N ASP A 55 7.94 -3.66 4.55
CA ASP A 55 8.33 -2.74 3.46
C ASP A 55 7.22 -2.61 2.40
N HIS A 56 6.57 -3.72 2.03
CA HIS A 56 5.45 -3.69 1.08
C HIS A 56 4.23 -2.94 1.63
N ASN A 57 3.94 -3.07 2.93
CA ASN A 57 2.83 -2.34 3.56
C ASN A 57 3.15 -0.85 3.68
N VAL A 58 4.39 -0.48 4.04
CA VAL A 58 4.84 0.92 4.06
C VAL A 58 4.72 1.53 2.66
N ASN A 59 5.21 0.83 1.63
CA ASN A 59 5.10 1.28 0.24
C ASN A 59 3.64 1.41 -0.22
N TYR A 60 2.75 0.50 0.20
CA TYR A 60 1.32 0.62 -0.10
C TYR A 60 0.71 1.87 0.54
N ILE A 61 1.01 2.14 1.82
CA ILE A 61 0.57 3.35 2.53
C ILE A 61 1.13 4.59 1.84
N ALA A 62 2.39 4.58 1.43
CA ALA A 62 3.01 5.67 0.68
C ALA A 62 2.27 6.00 -0.63
N ASN A 63 1.83 4.99 -1.37
CA ASN A 63 1.01 5.18 -2.57
C ASN A 63 -0.38 5.74 -2.26
N LEU A 64 -1.01 5.36 -1.15
CA LEU A 64 -2.26 5.97 -0.71
C LEU A 64 -2.08 7.45 -0.33
N VAL A 65 -0.96 7.80 0.30
CA VAL A 65 -0.61 9.21 0.59
C VAL A 65 -0.44 10.00 -0.71
N ALA A 66 0.27 9.46 -1.70
CA ALA A 66 0.42 10.09 -3.00
C ALA A 66 -0.94 10.27 -3.72
N LEU A 67 -1.81 9.26 -3.66
CA LEU A 67 -3.16 9.34 -4.20
C LEU A 67 -4.00 10.41 -3.49
N TYR A 68 -3.88 10.53 -2.17
CA TYR A 68 -4.54 11.58 -1.41
C TYR A 68 -4.07 12.99 -1.84
N GLN A 69 -2.75 13.16 -2.07
CA GLN A 69 -2.20 14.43 -2.61
C GLN A 69 -2.75 14.74 -4.00
N TRP A 70 -2.91 13.71 -4.85
CA TRP A 70 -3.54 13.89 -6.17
C TRP A 70 -4.98 14.39 -6.05
N TYR A 71 -5.82 13.78 -5.21
CA TYR A 71 -7.19 14.25 -5.02
C TYR A 71 -7.22 15.67 -4.46
N ARG A 72 -6.39 15.94 -3.47
CA ARG A 72 -6.36 17.24 -2.78
C ARG A 72 -5.92 18.39 -3.68
N HIS A 73 -5.01 18.17 -4.61
CA HIS A 73 -4.38 19.24 -5.37
C HIS A 73 -4.74 19.23 -6.85
N VAL A 74 -5.06 18.09 -7.43
CA VAL A 74 -5.37 17.96 -8.86
C VAL A 74 -6.87 17.81 -9.07
N ARG A 75 -7.52 16.86 -8.40
CA ARG A 75 -8.95 16.61 -8.62
C ARG A 75 -9.83 17.79 -8.23
N THR A 76 -9.43 18.55 -7.23
CA THR A 76 -10.12 19.80 -6.85
C THR A 76 -10.12 20.85 -7.96
N CYS A 77 -9.18 20.83 -8.90
CA CYS A 77 -9.17 21.72 -10.06
C CYS A 77 -10.20 21.34 -11.13
N PHE A 78 -10.88 20.19 -10.98
CA PHE A 78 -11.86 19.64 -11.92
C PHE A 78 -13.26 19.48 -11.29
N ILE A 79 -13.55 20.26 -10.25
CA ILE A 79 -14.89 20.31 -9.65
C ILE A 79 -15.84 20.98 -10.63
N GLY A 80 -17.02 20.38 -10.83
CA GLY A 80 -18.08 20.84 -11.73
C GLY A 80 -19.30 19.95 -11.59
N ASP A 81 -20.27 20.09 -12.50
CA ASP A 81 -21.57 19.41 -12.42
C ASP A 81 -21.45 17.87 -12.39
N GLU A 82 -20.51 17.30 -13.17
CA GLU A 82 -20.27 15.85 -13.21
C GLU A 82 -19.39 15.34 -12.05
N PHE A 83 -18.65 16.24 -11.40
CA PHE A 83 -17.78 15.92 -10.27
C PHE A 83 -17.93 17.00 -9.19
N PRO A 84 -19.03 16.99 -8.43
CA PRO A 84 -19.31 18.01 -7.41
C PRO A 84 -18.33 17.91 -6.22
N GLU A 85 -18.22 19.00 -5.48
CA GLU A 85 -17.31 19.13 -4.34
C GLU A 85 -17.56 18.06 -3.28
N GLU A 86 -18.83 17.73 -3.02
CA GLU A 86 -19.24 16.71 -2.04
C GLU A 86 -18.71 15.32 -2.43
N LEU A 87 -18.71 14.99 -3.72
CA LEU A 87 -18.13 13.74 -4.22
C LEU A 87 -16.61 13.74 -4.03
N CYS A 88 -15.94 14.84 -4.35
CA CYS A 88 -14.49 14.97 -4.14
C CYS A 88 -14.14 14.80 -2.66
N GLN A 89 -14.89 15.44 -1.76
CA GLN A 89 -14.69 15.33 -0.31
C GLN A 89 -14.94 13.90 0.17
N GLY A 90 -16.02 13.24 -0.26
CA GLY A 90 -16.31 11.86 0.10
C GLY A 90 -15.22 10.87 -0.35
N LEU A 91 -14.59 11.11 -1.49
CA LEU A 91 -13.45 10.30 -1.96
C LEU A 91 -12.19 10.55 -1.10
N MET A 92 -11.92 11.80 -0.70
CA MET A 92 -10.81 12.11 0.21
C MET A 92 -11.04 11.50 1.60
N ASP A 93 -12.26 11.54 2.13
CA ASP A 93 -12.61 10.90 3.40
C ASP A 93 -12.44 9.38 3.33
N THR A 94 -12.85 8.77 2.22
CA THR A 94 -12.65 7.33 1.97
C THR A 94 -11.16 6.97 1.95
N LEU A 95 -10.32 7.79 1.31
CA LEU A 95 -8.87 7.59 1.32
C LEU A 95 -8.28 7.76 2.72
N ALA A 96 -8.75 8.72 3.50
CA ALA A 96 -8.33 8.91 4.89
C ALA A 96 -8.69 7.69 5.77
N LEU A 97 -9.88 7.11 5.59
CA LEU A 97 -10.29 5.87 6.25
C LEU A 97 -9.44 4.68 5.80
N ALA A 98 -9.14 4.56 4.50
CA ALA A 98 -8.27 3.51 3.97
C ALA A 98 -6.86 3.59 4.55
N LEU A 99 -6.29 4.79 4.68
CA LEU A 99 -4.99 5.02 5.32
C LEU A 99 -5.00 4.60 6.80
N ALA A 100 -6.03 5.00 7.55
CA ALA A 100 -6.18 4.65 8.96
C ALA A 100 -6.31 3.12 9.15
N GLU A 101 -7.12 2.45 8.32
CA GLU A 101 -7.29 1.00 8.36
C GLU A 101 -5.98 0.28 8.01
N ARG A 102 -5.23 0.73 7.01
CA ARG A 102 -3.94 0.13 6.65
C ARG A 102 -2.90 0.28 7.75
N LEU A 103 -2.86 1.44 8.40
CA LEU A 103 -1.98 1.67 9.54
C LEU A 103 -2.31 0.74 10.71
N LYS A 104 -3.60 0.60 11.03
CA LYS A 104 -4.10 -0.36 12.02
C LYS A 104 -3.71 -1.80 11.68
N ARG A 105 -3.87 -2.23 10.42
CA ARG A 105 -3.50 -3.59 9.99
C ARG A 105 -2.00 -3.83 10.06
N LEU A 106 -1.20 -2.82 9.77
CA LEU A 106 0.25 -2.91 9.93
C LEU A 106 0.64 -3.07 11.40
N GLU A 107 -0.01 -2.35 12.31
CA GLU A 107 0.18 -2.49 13.76
C GLU A 107 -0.19 -3.91 14.25
N GLU A 108 -1.36 -4.41 13.85
CA GLU A 108 -1.80 -5.78 14.17
C GLU A 108 -0.82 -6.85 13.64
N PHE A 109 -0.27 -6.62 12.44
CA PHE A 109 0.74 -7.51 11.87
C PHE A 109 2.03 -7.51 12.71
N ILE A 110 2.52 -6.35 13.12
CA ILE A 110 3.74 -6.22 13.95
C ILE A 110 3.52 -6.92 15.29
N GLN A 111 2.37 -6.73 15.93
CA GLN A 111 2.01 -7.39 17.19
C GLN A 111 1.99 -8.91 17.03
N LYS A 112 1.38 -9.44 15.97
CA LYS A 112 1.38 -10.88 15.69
C LYS A 112 2.78 -11.42 15.40
N ALA A 113 3.59 -10.66 14.66
CA ALA A 113 4.97 -11.04 14.36
C ALA A 113 5.84 -11.06 15.63
N SER A 114 5.61 -10.16 16.59
CA SER A 114 6.36 -10.12 17.84
C SER A 114 6.05 -11.30 18.78
N VAL A 115 4.82 -11.79 18.76
CA VAL A 115 4.41 -12.97 19.58
C VAL A 115 4.92 -14.27 18.96
N ASN A 116 4.92 -14.37 17.63
CA ASN A 116 5.29 -15.58 16.88
C ASN A 116 6.69 -15.47 16.27
N LEU A 117 7.66 -15.00 17.06
CA LEU A 117 9.05 -14.92 16.62
C LEU A 117 9.55 -16.32 16.24
N SER A 118 9.76 -16.53 14.94
CA SER A 118 10.40 -17.73 14.45
C SER A 118 11.84 -17.82 15.01
N SER A 119 12.37 -19.04 15.13
CA SER A 119 13.72 -19.34 15.67
C SER A 119 14.90 -18.71 14.91
N GLN A 120 14.64 -17.77 13.99
CA GLN A 120 15.65 -17.04 13.23
C GLN A 120 16.02 -15.72 13.95
N GLU A 121 17.17 -15.69 14.61
CA GLU A 121 17.68 -14.53 15.37
C GLU A 121 17.62 -13.20 14.60
N LYS A 122 17.95 -13.20 13.31
CA LYS A 122 17.94 -11.99 12.48
C LYS A 122 16.54 -11.40 12.27
N GLN A 123 15.51 -12.25 12.16
CA GLN A 123 14.14 -11.79 12.07
C GLN A 123 13.62 -11.26 13.40
N SER A 124 13.98 -11.93 14.50
CA SER A 124 13.68 -11.48 15.86
C SER A 124 14.20 -10.08 16.13
N ALA A 125 15.49 -9.83 15.80
CA ALA A 125 16.11 -8.52 15.99
C ALA A 125 15.42 -7.41 15.16
N TYR A 126 15.03 -7.72 13.92
CA TYR A 126 14.32 -6.75 13.07
C TYR A 126 12.91 -6.46 13.58
N VAL A 127 12.17 -7.49 14.00
CA VAL A 127 10.83 -7.31 14.59
C VAL A 127 10.92 -6.47 15.86
N GLN A 128 11.90 -6.75 16.72
CA GLN A 128 12.09 -5.98 17.96
C GLN A 128 12.36 -4.51 17.67
N LYS A 129 13.21 -4.19 16.69
CA LYS A 129 13.45 -2.81 16.26
C LYS A 129 12.14 -2.10 15.83
N ILE A 130 11.30 -2.76 15.02
CA ILE A 130 10.03 -2.17 14.60
C ILE A 130 9.11 -1.95 15.80
N VAL A 131 9.01 -2.91 16.72
CA VAL A 131 8.19 -2.80 17.93
C VAL A 131 8.64 -1.61 18.77
N ASP A 132 9.95 -1.50 19.03
CA ASP A 132 10.52 -0.42 19.85
C ASP A 132 10.32 0.96 19.20
N ARG A 133 10.37 1.02 17.87
CA ARG A 133 10.19 2.26 17.08
C ARG A 133 8.75 2.51 16.63
N TRP A 134 7.82 1.60 16.92
CA TRP A 134 6.46 1.70 16.43
C TRP A 134 5.77 3.02 16.77
N PRO A 135 5.90 3.58 17.98
CA PRO A 135 5.31 4.88 18.28
C PRO A 135 5.80 6.00 17.36
N GLU A 136 7.11 6.06 17.08
CA GLU A 136 7.72 7.04 16.17
C GLU A 136 7.26 6.84 14.73
N ILE A 137 7.24 5.58 14.27
CA ILE A 137 6.76 5.19 12.93
C ILE A 137 5.30 5.62 12.74
N ARG A 138 4.45 5.30 13.72
CA ARG A 138 3.02 5.63 13.68
C ARG A 138 2.80 7.14 13.64
N GLU A 139 3.46 7.88 14.52
CA GLU A 139 3.36 9.34 14.54
C GLU A 139 3.78 9.94 13.19
N ARG A 140 4.88 9.43 12.60
CA ARG A 140 5.36 9.91 11.32
C ARG A 140 4.38 9.61 10.18
N MET A 141 3.80 8.43 10.15
CA MET A 141 2.76 8.07 9.17
C MET A 141 1.49 8.92 9.32
N GLU A 142 1.07 9.25 10.55
CA GLU A 142 -0.04 10.17 10.80
C GLU A 142 0.26 11.60 10.33
N GLN A 143 1.52 12.04 10.42
CA GLN A 143 1.94 13.33 9.86
C GLN A 143 1.81 13.34 8.33
N PHE A 144 2.23 12.27 7.64
CA PHE A 144 2.06 12.15 6.19
C PHE A 144 0.59 12.15 5.77
N ARG A 145 -0.31 11.58 6.57
CA ARG A 145 -1.76 11.65 6.33
C ARG A 145 -2.27 13.09 6.30
N ARG A 146 -1.69 13.98 7.09
CA ARG A 146 -2.05 15.41 7.13
C ARG A 146 -1.44 16.20 5.98
N GLY A 147 -0.32 15.78 5.43
CA GLY A 147 0.33 16.39 4.28
C GLY A 147 1.76 15.89 4.08
N ALA A 148 2.16 15.72 2.84
CA ALA A 148 3.55 15.54 2.46
C ALA A 148 4.28 16.89 2.48
N ARG A 149 5.62 16.86 2.57
CA ARG A 149 6.43 18.08 2.46
C ARG A 149 6.23 18.74 1.10
N ASP A 150 6.38 20.06 1.08
CA ASP A 150 6.37 20.82 -0.16
C ASP A 150 7.46 20.32 -1.12
N ASN A 151 7.08 20.23 -2.39
CA ASN A 151 7.92 19.70 -3.44
C ASN A 151 7.80 20.64 -4.66
N PRO A 152 8.93 21.18 -5.19
CA PRO A 152 8.90 22.09 -6.34
C PRO A 152 8.18 21.51 -7.57
N GLN A 153 8.25 20.19 -7.77
CA GLN A 153 7.54 19.52 -8.86
C GLN A 153 6.02 19.54 -8.66
N LYS A 154 5.54 19.56 -7.40
CA LYS A 154 4.11 19.75 -7.09
C LYS A 154 3.63 21.08 -7.65
N ASP A 155 4.29 22.16 -7.26
CA ASP A 155 3.86 23.51 -7.64
C ASP A 155 3.96 23.73 -9.16
N ALA A 156 5.02 23.20 -9.78
CA ALA A 156 5.16 23.21 -11.24
C ALA A 156 4.01 22.44 -11.91
N PHE A 157 3.66 21.25 -11.42
CA PHE A 157 2.59 20.45 -12.00
C PHE A 157 1.21 21.09 -11.77
N ILE A 158 0.93 21.60 -10.58
CA ILE A 158 -0.32 22.30 -10.29
C ILE A 158 -0.50 23.52 -11.20
N SER A 159 0.57 24.30 -11.41
CA SER A 159 0.52 25.42 -12.36
C SER A 159 0.22 25.00 -13.80
N ILE A 160 0.60 23.80 -14.22
CA ILE A 160 0.22 23.23 -15.52
C ILE A 160 -1.28 22.92 -15.54
N ILE A 161 -1.80 22.25 -14.50
CA ILE A 161 -3.22 21.89 -14.38
C ILE A 161 -4.11 23.14 -14.34
N GLU A 162 -3.71 24.18 -13.63
CA GLU A 162 -4.46 25.44 -13.54
C GLU A 162 -4.60 26.14 -14.89
N LYS A 163 -3.61 26.03 -15.76
CA LYS A 163 -3.62 26.61 -17.12
C LYS A 163 -4.52 25.88 -18.12
N ILE A 164 -5.03 24.70 -17.79
CA ILE A 164 -6.01 24.00 -18.63
C ILE A 164 -7.27 24.87 -18.74
N PRO A 165 -7.76 25.15 -19.96
CA PRO A 165 -8.98 25.94 -20.16
C PRO A 165 -10.19 25.33 -19.44
N ALA A 166 -11.07 26.18 -18.91
CA ALA A 166 -12.28 25.73 -18.21
C ALA A 166 -13.15 24.81 -19.08
N THR A 167 -13.20 25.06 -20.39
CA THR A 167 -13.92 24.24 -21.37
C THR A 167 -13.39 22.81 -21.50
N GLU A 168 -12.10 22.59 -21.19
CA GLU A 168 -11.46 21.27 -21.23
C GLU A 168 -11.51 20.56 -19.86
N LYS A 169 -11.75 21.30 -18.80
CA LYS A 169 -11.84 20.76 -17.43
C LYS A 169 -13.12 19.94 -17.17
N SER A 170 -14.15 20.06 -18.03
CA SER A 170 -15.35 19.23 -17.95
C SER A 170 -15.06 17.73 -18.15
N ASP A 171 -14.07 17.38 -19.00
CA ASP A 171 -13.63 16.00 -19.19
C ASP A 171 -12.22 15.81 -18.59
N TYR A 172 -12.19 15.48 -17.30
CA TYR A 172 -10.96 15.20 -16.56
C TYR A 172 -10.05 14.17 -17.26
N ILE A 173 -10.62 13.06 -17.74
CA ILE A 173 -9.84 11.99 -18.36
C ILE A 173 -9.12 12.48 -19.62
N THR A 174 -9.85 13.19 -20.47
CA THR A 174 -9.28 13.76 -21.70
C THR A 174 -8.27 14.84 -21.38
N ALA A 175 -8.56 15.74 -20.43
CA ALA A 175 -7.61 16.77 -20.01
C ALA A 175 -6.27 16.18 -19.53
N ILE A 176 -6.28 15.18 -18.67
CA ILE A 176 -5.06 14.52 -18.20
C ILE A 176 -4.36 13.73 -19.32
N ARG A 177 -5.11 13.09 -20.20
CA ARG A 177 -4.53 12.35 -21.35
C ARG A 177 -3.85 13.27 -22.36
N ASN A 178 -4.33 14.48 -22.54
CA ASN A 178 -3.80 15.46 -23.50
C ASN A 178 -2.57 16.22 -22.98
N LEU A 179 -2.22 16.10 -21.69
CA LEU A 179 -0.97 16.65 -21.18
C LEU A 179 0.24 16.18 -21.99
N SER A 180 1.21 17.06 -22.21
CA SER A 180 2.45 16.69 -22.87
C SER A 180 3.20 15.60 -22.10
N LYS A 181 4.11 14.89 -22.77
CA LYS A 181 4.95 13.88 -22.13
C LYS A 181 5.77 14.48 -20.97
N ASN A 182 6.26 15.71 -21.14
CA ASN A 182 7.04 16.40 -20.12
C ASN A 182 6.19 16.76 -18.90
N ASP A 183 4.95 17.25 -19.12
CA ASP A 183 4.03 17.60 -18.04
C ASP A 183 3.61 16.36 -17.23
N LYS A 184 3.30 15.26 -17.92
CA LYS A 184 3.05 13.96 -17.26
C LYS A 184 4.24 13.50 -16.44
N GLN A 185 5.47 13.68 -16.95
CA GLN A 185 6.68 13.33 -16.21
C GLN A 185 6.83 14.17 -14.95
N THR A 186 6.53 15.47 -15.01
CA THR A 186 6.57 16.36 -13.83
C THR A 186 5.61 15.87 -12.73
N GLY A 187 4.36 15.54 -13.10
CA GLY A 187 3.38 14.98 -12.17
C GLY A 187 3.80 13.63 -11.59
N THR A 188 4.35 12.74 -12.44
CA THR A 188 4.86 11.44 -12.01
C THR A 188 6.03 11.59 -11.03
N THR A 189 6.97 12.50 -11.34
CA THR A 189 8.13 12.77 -10.47
C THR A 189 7.69 13.32 -9.11
N TRP A 190 6.71 14.22 -9.09
CA TRP A 190 6.14 14.69 -7.84
C TRP A 190 5.56 13.55 -6.99
N LEU A 191 4.62 12.76 -7.56
CA LEU A 191 3.95 11.69 -6.81
C LEU A 191 4.92 10.58 -6.38
N GLN A 192 5.89 10.22 -7.25
CA GLN A 192 6.94 9.30 -6.88
C GLN A 192 7.81 9.87 -5.74
N GLY A 193 8.11 11.17 -5.77
CA GLY A 193 8.82 11.84 -4.68
C GLY A 193 8.08 11.76 -3.33
N VAL A 194 6.74 11.80 -3.33
CA VAL A 194 5.94 11.57 -2.12
C VAL A 194 6.11 10.13 -1.62
N VAL A 195 6.05 9.15 -2.53
CA VAL A 195 6.24 7.73 -2.18
C VAL A 195 7.64 7.48 -1.63
N ASP A 196 8.65 8.02 -2.28
CA ASP A 196 10.06 7.86 -1.88
C ASP A 196 10.35 8.52 -0.53
N GLN A 197 9.73 9.68 -0.27
CA GLN A 197 9.85 10.37 1.01
C GLN A 197 9.29 9.52 2.15
N VAL A 198 8.07 8.99 2.01
CA VAL A 198 7.46 8.13 3.04
C VAL A 198 8.32 6.90 3.29
N ASN A 199 8.70 6.19 2.24
CA ASN A 199 9.53 4.99 2.35
C ASN A 199 10.88 5.30 3.00
N GLY A 200 11.56 6.36 2.57
CA GLY A 200 12.88 6.74 3.07
C GLY A 200 12.86 7.14 4.55
N GLU A 201 11.87 7.94 4.96
CA GLU A 201 11.77 8.37 6.36
C GLU A 201 11.39 7.22 7.31
N ILE A 202 10.46 6.34 6.92
CA ILE A 202 10.09 5.18 7.75
C ILE A 202 11.25 4.19 7.85
N ASN A 203 11.92 3.87 6.75
CA ASN A 203 13.10 3.01 6.78
C ASN A 203 14.23 3.63 7.61
N GLY A 204 14.44 4.95 7.51
CA GLY A 204 15.41 5.67 8.34
C GLY A 204 15.10 5.63 9.85
N ILE A 205 13.82 5.48 10.26
CA ILE A 205 13.46 5.27 11.67
C ILE A 205 13.83 3.84 12.11
N VAL A 206 13.55 2.85 11.27
CA VAL A 206 13.81 1.42 11.57
C VAL A 206 15.30 1.10 11.61
N ASP A 207 16.11 1.76 10.79
CA ASP A 207 17.55 1.48 10.66
C ASP A 207 18.42 2.17 11.74
N LYS A 208 17.84 3.10 12.52
CA LYS A 208 18.48 3.71 13.72
C LYS A 208 18.52 2.73 14.89
#